data_6c724e4e2db7cdfb122430b28dca96e0
#
_entry.id   6c724e4e2db7cdfb122430b28dca96e0
#
_cell.length_a   1.000
_cell.length_b   1.000
_cell.length_c   1.000
_cell.angle_alpha   90.00
_cell.angle_beta   90.00
_cell.angle_gamma   90.00
#
_symmetry.space_group_name_H-M   'P 1'
#
loop_
_entity.id
_entity.type
_entity.pdbx_description
1 polymer ?
#
loop_
_entity_poly.entity_id
_entity_poly.type
_entity_poly.pdbx_seq_one_letter_code
_entity_poly.pdbx_strand_id
1 'polypeptide(L)'
;MPQAEQRKTSTPYTGDLSIFDSPGRDERLQINRVMDILGITPGKAVADIGAGSGWFTVRAAKRVGDSGTVYAVDINPEAIQYIDSRIRKENLHNVKPILGKPDDPLLPAAVDAVLLLKTYHEVAHPIQLLRNLRASLAEGAKVGVIDREGNGENHGIAREVVIREANEAGFQLLEKYDFVKDGMDYFLVFTKK
;
A
#
# COMPACT_ATOMS: atom_id res chain seq x y z
N MET A 1 -29.20 12.06 -7.76
CA MET A 1 -28.32 11.07 -7.14
C MET A 1 -27.70 11.71 -5.89
N PRO A 2 -27.76 11.12 -4.70
CA PRO A 2 -27.10 11.71 -3.56
C PRO A 2 -25.59 11.76 -3.88
N GLN A 3 -24.97 12.93 -3.72
CA GLN A 3 -23.53 13.05 -3.74
C GLN A 3 -23.00 12.11 -2.64
N ALA A 4 -22.11 11.20 -3.01
CA ALA A 4 -21.41 10.38 -2.04
C ALA A 4 -20.75 11.35 -1.05
N GLU A 5 -21.09 11.22 0.22
CA GLU A 5 -20.54 12.04 1.28
C GLU A 5 -19.03 11.92 1.22
N GLN A 6 -18.35 13.03 0.97
CA GLN A 6 -16.91 13.03 0.79
C GLN A 6 -16.28 12.60 2.11
N ARG A 7 -15.56 11.49 2.09
CA ARG A 7 -14.89 10.95 3.28
C ARG A 7 -13.91 11.97 3.84
N LYS A 8 -13.90 12.12 5.16
CA LYS A 8 -12.86 12.87 5.86
C LYS A 8 -11.52 12.15 5.70
N THR A 9 -10.51 12.90 5.29
CA THR A 9 -9.15 12.38 5.06
C THR A 9 -8.12 13.27 5.74
N SER A 10 -7.00 12.66 6.10
CA SER A 10 -5.82 13.41 6.54
C SER A 10 -5.14 14.06 5.34
N THR A 11 -4.48 15.20 5.57
CA THR A 11 -3.66 15.84 4.55
C THR A 11 -2.45 14.95 4.24
N PRO A 12 -2.19 14.61 2.97
CA PRO A 12 -1.01 13.86 2.58
C PRO A 12 0.28 14.55 3.05
N TYR A 13 1.23 13.73 3.53
CA TYR A 13 2.52 14.24 3.99
C TYR A 13 3.37 14.74 2.80
N THR A 14 3.89 15.95 2.91
CA THR A 14 4.71 16.60 1.87
C THR A 14 6.10 17.04 2.37
N GLY A 15 6.52 16.57 3.55
CA GLY A 15 7.80 16.91 4.15
C GLY A 15 8.94 15.97 3.76
N ASP A 16 9.96 15.90 4.62
CA ASP A 16 11.12 15.02 4.43
C ASP A 16 10.72 13.53 4.49
N LEU A 17 10.82 12.85 3.36
CA LEU A 17 10.42 11.45 3.22
C LEU A 17 11.35 10.49 3.99
N SER A 18 12.56 10.91 4.36
CA SER A 18 13.48 10.08 5.13
C SER A 18 12.97 9.72 6.53
N ILE A 19 11.98 10.45 7.05
CA ILE A 19 11.34 10.13 8.33
C ILE A 19 10.68 8.75 8.33
N PHE A 20 10.33 8.21 7.16
CA PHE A 20 9.76 6.87 7.03
C PHE A 20 10.80 5.76 7.07
N ASP A 21 12.08 6.09 7.12
CA ASP A 21 13.20 5.15 7.17
C ASP A 21 13.77 4.96 8.59
N SER A 22 12.94 5.17 9.63
CA SER A 22 13.38 5.06 11.01
C SER A 22 13.95 3.67 11.35
N PRO A 23 15.06 3.60 12.13
CA PRO A 23 15.62 2.31 12.55
C PRO A 23 14.61 1.44 13.33
N GLY A 24 14.70 0.12 13.15
CA GLY A 24 13.85 -0.83 13.86
C GLY A 24 12.42 -0.95 13.33
N ARG A 25 12.10 -0.31 12.21
CA ARG A 25 10.77 -0.37 11.61
C ARG A 25 10.42 -1.78 11.09
N ASP A 26 11.43 -2.52 10.64
CA ASP A 26 11.27 -3.91 10.18
C ASP A 26 10.71 -4.81 11.29
N GLU A 27 11.25 -4.69 12.49
CA GLU A 27 10.85 -5.46 13.66
C GLU A 27 9.50 -4.99 14.21
N ARG A 28 9.29 -3.67 14.29
CA ARG A 28 8.01 -3.12 14.81
C ARG A 28 6.83 -3.48 13.92
N LEU A 29 7.00 -3.50 12.60
CA LEU A 29 5.97 -3.95 11.65
C LEU A 29 5.96 -5.45 11.44
N GLN A 30 7.00 -6.19 11.84
CA GLN A 30 7.21 -7.59 11.47
C GLN A 30 7.07 -7.78 9.95
N ILE A 31 7.78 -6.95 9.18
CA ILE A 31 7.53 -6.82 7.73
C ILE A 31 7.73 -8.13 6.97
N ASN A 32 8.64 -8.99 7.41
CA ASN A 32 8.81 -10.30 6.79
C ASN A 32 7.55 -11.15 6.95
N ARG A 33 6.94 -11.14 8.13
CA ARG A 33 5.66 -11.83 8.38
C ARG A 33 4.52 -11.25 7.56
N VAL A 34 4.47 -9.92 7.40
CA VAL A 34 3.50 -9.25 6.52
C VAL A 34 3.66 -9.74 5.08
N MET A 35 4.89 -9.79 4.57
CA MET A 35 5.17 -10.28 3.22
C MET A 35 4.81 -11.77 3.06
N ASP A 36 5.08 -12.60 4.06
CA ASP A 36 4.69 -14.03 4.05
C ASP A 36 3.16 -14.18 3.95
N ILE A 37 2.41 -13.44 4.76
CA ILE A 37 0.94 -13.45 4.76
C ILE A 37 0.37 -13.02 3.41
N LEU A 38 0.97 -12.01 2.78
CA LEU A 38 0.58 -11.51 1.46
C LEU A 38 1.02 -12.42 0.31
N GLY A 39 1.82 -13.46 0.57
CA GLY A 39 2.32 -14.37 -0.44
C GLY A 39 3.39 -13.74 -1.34
N ILE A 40 4.14 -12.76 -0.83
CA ILE A 40 5.24 -12.11 -1.55
C ILE A 40 6.47 -13.02 -1.51
N THR A 41 6.72 -13.69 -2.62
CA THR A 41 7.80 -14.68 -2.80
C THR A 41 8.57 -14.38 -4.09
N PRO A 42 9.74 -15.02 -4.31
CA PRO A 42 10.50 -14.82 -5.54
C PRO A 42 9.66 -14.96 -6.82
N GLY A 43 9.84 -14.05 -7.76
CA GLY A 43 9.13 -14.02 -9.04
C GLY A 43 7.77 -13.33 -9.05
N LYS A 44 7.26 -12.90 -7.91
CA LYS A 44 5.95 -12.24 -7.80
C LYS A 44 5.98 -10.78 -8.25
N ALA A 45 4.82 -10.30 -8.72
CA ALA A 45 4.58 -8.89 -8.98
C ALA A 45 3.85 -8.26 -7.78
N VAL A 46 4.38 -7.17 -7.26
CA VAL A 46 3.90 -6.49 -6.05
C VAL A 46 3.63 -5.03 -6.34
N ALA A 47 2.55 -4.48 -5.79
CA ALA A 47 2.31 -3.04 -5.79
C ALA A 47 2.40 -2.47 -4.37
N ASP A 48 3.19 -1.42 -4.22
CA ASP A 48 3.32 -0.60 -3.03
C ASP A 48 2.55 0.71 -3.30
N ILE A 49 1.35 0.84 -2.72
CA ILE A 49 0.45 1.98 -2.97
C ILE A 49 0.62 3.02 -1.86
N GLY A 50 1.01 4.23 -2.25
CA GLY A 50 1.45 5.26 -1.32
C GLY A 50 2.87 4.97 -0.83
N ALA A 51 3.77 4.71 -1.77
CA ALA A 51 5.11 4.19 -1.50
C ALA A 51 6.02 5.16 -0.72
N GLY A 52 5.75 6.46 -0.76
CA GLY A 52 6.46 7.48 0.03
C GLY A 52 7.97 7.46 -0.21
N SER A 53 8.73 7.10 0.82
CA SER A 53 10.20 6.96 0.72
C SER A 53 10.66 5.70 -0.03
N GLY A 54 9.73 4.78 -0.37
CA GLY A 54 10.09 3.47 -0.91
C GLY A 54 10.61 2.49 0.13
N TRP A 55 10.34 2.72 1.41
CA TRP A 55 10.82 1.85 2.49
C TRP A 55 10.34 0.39 2.29
N PHE A 56 9.04 0.19 2.05
CA PHE A 56 8.50 -1.13 1.76
C PHE A 56 8.90 -1.61 0.36
N THR A 57 8.90 -0.72 -0.63
CA THR A 57 9.33 -1.00 -2.01
C THR A 57 10.65 -1.75 -2.05
N VAL A 58 11.67 -1.27 -1.33
CA VAL A 58 13.01 -1.89 -1.29
C VAL A 58 12.95 -3.31 -0.72
N ARG A 59 12.18 -3.52 0.33
CA ARG A 59 12.04 -4.83 0.98
C ARG A 59 11.33 -5.83 0.09
N ALA A 60 10.26 -5.40 -0.54
CA ALA A 60 9.55 -6.21 -1.52
C ALA A 60 10.44 -6.56 -2.72
N ALA A 61 11.19 -5.59 -3.25
CA ALA A 61 12.11 -5.78 -4.37
C ALA A 61 13.17 -6.84 -4.07
N LYS A 62 13.78 -6.79 -2.89
CA LYS A 62 14.74 -7.81 -2.44
C LYS A 62 14.10 -9.19 -2.27
N ARG A 63 12.85 -9.23 -1.80
CA ARG A 63 12.10 -10.48 -1.59
C ARG A 63 11.72 -11.16 -2.90
N VAL A 64 11.22 -10.42 -3.89
CA VAL A 64 10.78 -10.99 -5.17
C VAL A 64 11.96 -11.29 -6.13
N GLY A 65 13.11 -10.66 -5.91
CA GLY A 65 14.32 -10.89 -6.69
C GLY A 65 14.21 -10.45 -8.16
N ASP A 66 15.23 -10.82 -8.96
CA ASP A 66 15.35 -10.36 -10.35
C ASP A 66 14.24 -10.86 -11.28
N SER A 67 13.57 -11.95 -10.93
CA SER A 67 12.43 -12.49 -11.69
C SER A 67 11.09 -11.87 -11.32
N GLY A 68 11.03 -11.09 -10.23
CA GLY A 68 9.83 -10.39 -9.80
C GLY A 68 9.84 -8.91 -10.19
N THR A 69 8.77 -8.21 -9.89
CA THR A 69 8.64 -6.77 -10.15
C THR A 69 7.91 -6.09 -8.99
N VAL A 70 8.34 -4.90 -8.62
CA VAL A 70 7.64 -4.05 -7.66
C VAL A 70 7.24 -2.74 -8.34
N TYR A 71 5.95 -2.44 -8.33
CA TYR A 71 5.40 -1.15 -8.73
C TYR A 71 5.29 -0.26 -7.51
N ALA A 72 6.10 0.78 -7.45
CA ALA A 72 6.07 1.78 -6.38
C ALA A 72 5.20 2.95 -6.83
N VAL A 73 3.98 3.01 -6.31
CA VAL A 73 2.96 3.98 -6.73
C VAL A 73 2.82 5.08 -5.69
N ASP A 74 2.91 6.31 -6.11
CA ASP A 74 2.59 7.47 -5.27
C ASP A 74 1.94 8.56 -6.13
N ILE A 75 1.14 9.43 -5.52
CA ILE A 75 0.52 10.58 -6.20
C ILE A 75 1.39 11.84 -6.09
N ASN A 76 2.42 11.81 -5.23
CA ASN A 76 3.36 12.90 -5.04
C ASN A 76 4.56 12.74 -5.99
N PRO A 77 4.78 13.69 -6.94
CA PRO A 77 5.94 13.62 -7.83
C PRO A 77 7.29 13.63 -7.10
N GLU A 78 7.39 14.28 -5.95
CA GLU A 78 8.61 14.28 -5.14
C GLU A 78 8.91 12.92 -4.55
N ALA A 79 7.89 12.15 -4.17
CA ALA A 79 8.05 10.77 -3.73
C ALA A 79 8.60 9.89 -4.87
N ILE A 80 8.09 10.07 -6.08
CA ILE A 80 8.58 9.34 -7.26
C ILE A 80 10.05 9.66 -7.53
N GLN A 81 10.46 10.92 -7.46
CA GLN A 81 11.87 11.32 -7.62
C GLN A 81 12.75 10.74 -6.50
N TYR A 82 12.25 10.73 -5.26
CA TYR A 82 12.95 10.14 -4.14
C TYR A 82 13.18 8.63 -4.33
N ILE A 83 12.15 7.91 -4.76
CA ILE A 83 12.22 6.48 -5.05
C ILE A 83 13.18 6.23 -6.22
N ASP A 84 13.13 7.01 -7.29
CA ASP A 84 14.07 6.91 -8.41
C ASP A 84 15.54 7.03 -7.97
N SER A 85 15.81 7.97 -7.08
CA SER A 85 17.15 8.15 -6.51
C SER A 85 17.55 6.96 -5.64
N ARG A 86 16.62 6.45 -4.84
CA ARG A 86 16.82 5.32 -3.95
C ARG A 86 17.12 4.02 -4.70
N ILE A 87 16.35 3.69 -5.72
CA ILE A 87 16.56 2.47 -6.50
C ILE A 87 17.90 2.48 -7.22
N ARG A 88 18.37 3.63 -7.71
CA ARG A 88 19.71 3.79 -8.27
C ARG A 88 20.80 3.58 -7.23
N LYS A 89 20.65 4.21 -6.06
CA LYS A 89 21.60 4.09 -4.95
C LYS A 89 21.72 2.66 -4.43
N GLU A 90 20.59 1.95 -4.36
CA GLU A 90 20.54 0.56 -3.87
C GLU A 90 20.71 -0.49 -4.99
N ASN A 91 20.95 -0.04 -6.23
CA ASN A 91 21.15 -0.90 -7.41
C ASN A 91 20.02 -1.90 -7.63
N LEU A 92 18.77 -1.44 -7.52
CA LEU A 92 17.57 -2.25 -7.75
C LEU A 92 17.11 -2.12 -9.20
N HIS A 93 16.97 -3.24 -9.89
CA HIS A 93 16.58 -3.27 -11.31
C HIS A 93 15.13 -3.72 -11.54
N ASN A 94 14.46 -4.17 -10.50
CA ASN A 94 13.12 -4.76 -10.53
C ASN A 94 12.03 -3.86 -9.93
N VAL A 95 12.30 -2.56 -9.75
CA VAL A 95 11.36 -1.56 -9.25
C VAL A 95 10.95 -0.62 -10.37
N LYS A 96 9.66 -0.37 -10.49
CA LYS A 96 9.06 0.58 -11.44
C LYS A 96 8.24 1.63 -10.68
N PRO A 97 8.77 2.84 -10.50
CA PRO A 97 8.01 3.95 -9.93
C PRO A 97 6.87 4.38 -10.85
N ILE A 98 5.71 4.68 -10.29
CA ILE A 98 4.53 5.11 -11.03
C ILE A 98 3.91 6.33 -10.33
N LEU A 99 3.78 7.43 -11.06
CA LEU A 99 2.96 8.55 -10.63
C LEU A 99 1.49 8.20 -10.87
N GLY A 100 0.81 7.75 -9.80
CA GLY A 100 -0.60 7.39 -9.83
C GLY A 100 -1.52 8.61 -9.74
N LYS A 101 -2.81 8.33 -9.71
CA LYS A 101 -3.87 9.31 -9.45
C LYS A 101 -4.51 9.04 -8.10
N PRO A 102 -5.22 10.02 -7.51
CA PRO A 102 -5.88 9.83 -6.21
C PRO A 102 -6.85 8.65 -6.14
N ASP A 103 -7.41 8.25 -7.28
CA ASP A 103 -8.41 7.20 -7.41
C ASP A 103 -7.98 6.05 -8.35
N ASP A 104 -6.76 6.09 -8.88
CA ASP A 104 -6.26 5.05 -9.79
C ASP A 104 -4.74 4.88 -9.65
N PRO A 105 -4.25 3.68 -9.28
CA PRO A 105 -2.82 3.41 -9.17
C PRO A 105 -2.11 3.31 -10.54
N LEU A 106 -2.84 3.27 -11.65
CA LEU A 106 -2.32 3.17 -13.02
C LEU A 106 -1.36 1.98 -13.23
N LEU A 107 -1.64 0.84 -12.60
CA LEU A 107 -0.81 -0.34 -12.73
C LEU A 107 -0.80 -0.86 -14.19
N PRO A 108 0.38 -1.05 -14.81
CA PRO A 108 0.48 -1.45 -16.21
C PRO A 108 0.28 -2.95 -16.46
N ALA A 109 0.30 -3.75 -15.38
CA ALA A 109 0.18 -5.20 -15.45
C ALA A 109 -0.46 -5.75 -14.18
N ALA A 110 -0.90 -7.00 -14.23
CA ALA A 110 -1.47 -7.69 -13.09
C ALA A 110 -0.42 -7.90 -11.97
N VAL A 111 -0.87 -7.76 -10.72
CA VAL A 111 -0.05 -7.97 -9.53
C VAL A 111 -0.60 -9.09 -8.65
N ASP A 112 0.30 -9.79 -7.97
CA ASP A 112 0.00 -10.90 -7.07
C ASP A 112 -0.27 -10.46 -5.64
N ALA A 113 0.30 -9.32 -5.24
CA ALA A 113 0.14 -8.77 -3.91
C ALA A 113 0.19 -7.24 -3.93
N VAL A 114 -0.53 -6.64 -3.00
CA VAL A 114 -0.59 -5.18 -2.81
C VAL A 114 -0.47 -4.87 -1.33
N LEU A 115 0.28 -3.82 -1.00
CA LEU A 115 0.27 -3.25 0.34
C LEU A 115 -0.02 -1.75 0.28
N LEU A 116 -0.96 -1.30 1.12
CA LEU A 116 -1.17 0.10 1.51
C LEU A 116 -0.71 0.23 2.96
N LEU A 117 0.48 0.80 3.16
CA LEU A 117 1.09 0.96 4.48
C LEU A 117 1.00 2.43 4.91
N LYS A 118 0.21 2.70 5.95
CA LYS A 118 0.04 4.06 6.51
C LYS A 118 -0.43 5.08 5.44
N THR A 119 -1.29 4.66 4.55
CA THR A 119 -1.73 5.43 3.37
C THR A 119 -3.25 5.53 3.26
N TYR A 120 -3.96 4.47 3.65
CA TYR A 120 -5.39 4.36 3.37
C TYR A 120 -6.21 5.52 3.97
N HIS A 121 -5.81 6.04 5.13
CA HIS A 121 -6.47 7.18 5.78
C HIS A 121 -6.36 8.50 4.99
N GLU A 122 -5.45 8.59 4.02
CA GLU A 122 -5.26 9.76 3.14
C GLU A 122 -6.05 9.66 1.83
N VAL A 123 -6.59 8.49 1.50
CA VAL A 123 -7.29 8.26 0.22
C VAL A 123 -8.67 8.90 0.24
N ALA A 124 -8.88 9.89 -0.63
CA ALA A 124 -10.14 10.62 -0.72
C ALA A 124 -11.28 9.83 -1.40
N HIS A 125 -10.93 8.95 -2.35
CA HIS A 125 -11.89 8.14 -3.11
C HIS A 125 -11.58 6.65 -3.01
N PRO A 126 -11.65 6.05 -1.78
CA PRO A 126 -11.13 4.71 -1.53
C PRO A 126 -11.87 3.61 -2.30
N ILE A 127 -13.18 3.72 -2.46
CA ILE A 127 -13.97 2.73 -3.20
C ILE A 127 -13.57 2.73 -4.68
N GLN A 128 -13.36 3.90 -5.28
CA GLN A 128 -12.94 4.00 -6.67
C GLN A 128 -11.50 3.50 -6.86
N LEU A 129 -10.59 3.89 -5.96
CA LEU A 129 -9.21 3.38 -5.96
C LEU A 129 -9.18 1.85 -5.89
N LEU A 130 -9.96 1.27 -4.98
CA LEU A 130 -10.01 -0.18 -4.82
C LEU A 130 -10.66 -0.88 -6.02
N ARG A 131 -11.68 -0.30 -6.66
CA ARG A 131 -12.25 -0.83 -7.90
C ARG A 131 -11.24 -0.83 -9.04
N ASN A 132 -10.50 0.25 -9.22
CA ASN A 132 -9.46 0.35 -10.23
C ASN A 132 -8.31 -0.63 -9.93
N LEU A 133 -7.88 -0.71 -8.66
CA LEU A 133 -6.90 -1.69 -8.22
C LEU A 133 -7.36 -3.14 -8.50
N ARG A 134 -8.63 -3.46 -8.21
CA ARG A 134 -9.21 -4.79 -8.43
C ARG A 134 -9.06 -5.28 -9.86
N ALA A 135 -9.17 -4.39 -10.84
CA ALA A 135 -8.99 -4.71 -12.25
C ALA A 135 -7.57 -5.19 -12.59
N SER A 136 -6.59 -4.79 -11.79
CA SER A 136 -5.17 -5.14 -11.98
C SER A 136 -4.69 -6.26 -11.04
N LEU A 137 -5.59 -6.99 -10.39
CA LEU A 137 -5.21 -8.11 -9.52
C LEU A 137 -5.20 -9.44 -10.27
N ALA A 138 -4.11 -10.18 -10.13
CA ALA A 138 -4.04 -11.58 -10.55
C ALA A 138 -5.04 -12.45 -9.78
N GLU A 139 -5.29 -13.67 -10.25
CA GLU A 139 -6.11 -14.64 -9.53
C GLU A 139 -5.45 -15.00 -8.20
N GLY A 140 -6.23 -14.99 -7.12
CA GLY A 140 -5.72 -15.28 -5.77
C GLY A 140 -4.87 -14.17 -5.15
N ALA A 141 -4.74 -13.01 -5.80
CA ALA A 141 -3.98 -11.89 -5.26
C ALA A 141 -4.53 -11.41 -3.92
N LYS A 142 -3.62 -10.99 -3.05
CA LYS A 142 -3.95 -10.45 -1.73
C LYS A 142 -3.65 -8.96 -1.65
N VAL A 143 -4.55 -8.22 -1.01
CA VAL A 143 -4.39 -6.79 -0.72
C VAL A 143 -4.30 -6.60 0.78
N GLY A 144 -3.19 -6.04 1.25
CA GLY A 144 -2.97 -5.68 2.64
C GLY A 144 -3.20 -4.19 2.88
N VAL A 145 -3.86 -3.88 3.99
CA VAL A 145 -3.97 -2.52 4.52
C VAL A 145 -3.44 -2.51 5.93
N ILE A 146 -2.37 -1.75 6.17
CA ILE A 146 -1.81 -1.49 7.50
C ILE A 146 -2.05 -0.03 7.82
N ASP A 147 -2.82 0.23 8.88
CA ASP A 147 -3.12 1.58 9.31
C ASP A 147 -3.38 1.61 10.82
N ARG A 148 -3.73 2.78 11.33
CA ARG A 148 -4.11 2.98 12.72
C ARG A 148 -5.57 3.38 12.84
N GLU A 149 -6.15 3.10 14.00
CA GLU A 149 -7.51 3.54 14.33
C GLU A 149 -7.59 5.07 14.32
N GLY A 150 -8.70 5.59 13.84
CA GLY A 150 -8.93 7.01 13.77
C GLY A 150 -10.24 7.37 13.07
N ASN A 151 -10.46 8.67 12.90
CA ASN A 151 -11.68 9.23 12.31
C ASN A 151 -11.48 9.73 10.85
N GLY A 152 -10.32 9.49 10.25
CA GLY A 152 -9.93 9.97 8.93
C GLY A 152 -9.16 11.30 8.97
N GLU A 153 -9.31 12.14 9.98
CA GLU A 153 -8.66 13.46 10.05
C GLU A 153 -7.33 13.45 10.84
N ASN A 154 -7.10 12.46 11.67
CA ASN A 154 -5.98 12.36 12.60
C ASN A 154 -4.91 11.33 12.20
N HIS A 155 -4.67 11.18 10.89
CA HIS A 155 -3.74 10.21 10.32
C HIS A 155 -4.06 8.75 10.70
N GLY A 156 -5.35 8.44 10.81
CA GLY A 156 -5.85 7.11 11.08
C GLY A 156 -7.28 6.95 10.59
N ILE A 157 -7.71 5.71 10.39
CA ILE A 157 -9.05 5.36 9.93
C ILE A 157 -9.51 4.09 10.65
N ALA A 158 -10.77 4.07 11.12
CA ALA A 158 -11.30 2.89 11.77
C ALA A 158 -11.32 1.68 10.84
N ARG A 159 -10.86 0.54 11.33
CA ARG A 159 -10.80 -0.71 10.54
C ARG A 159 -12.15 -1.13 9.96
N GLU A 160 -13.25 -0.87 10.66
CA GLU A 160 -14.60 -1.16 10.19
C GLU A 160 -14.99 -0.35 8.95
N VAL A 161 -14.48 0.88 8.86
CA VAL A 161 -14.66 1.73 7.67
C VAL A 161 -13.91 1.12 6.49
N VAL A 162 -12.65 0.73 6.67
CA VAL A 162 -11.84 0.07 5.63
C VAL A 162 -12.52 -1.20 5.13
N ILE A 163 -12.99 -2.05 6.04
CA ILE A 163 -13.67 -3.31 5.70
C ILE A 163 -14.95 -3.05 4.90
N ARG A 164 -15.76 -2.08 5.31
CA ARG A 164 -17.00 -1.70 4.59
C ARG A 164 -16.70 -1.20 3.18
N GLU A 165 -15.74 -0.28 3.04
CA GLU A 165 -15.36 0.30 1.75
C GLU A 165 -14.76 -0.75 0.80
N ALA A 166 -13.91 -1.64 1.32
CA ALA A 166 -13.37 -2.76 0.55
C ALA A 166 -14.48 -3.71 0.08
N ASN A 167 -15.43 -4.04 0.95
CA ASN A 167 -16.57 -4.89 0.59
C ASN A 167 -17.42 -4.26 -0.53
N GLU A 168 -17.66 -2.95 -0.46
CA GLU A 168 -18.39 -2.20 -1.48
C GLU A 168 -17.62 -2.15 -2.82
N ALA A 169 -16.29 -2.13 -2.76
CA ALA A 169 -15.42 -2.17 -3.94
C ALA A 169 -15.29 -3.58 -4.57
N GLY A 170 -15.92 -4.61 -3.98
CA GLY A 170 -15.90 -5.98 -4.51
C GLY A 170 -14.78 -6.85 -3.93
N PHE A 171 -14.32 -6.53 -2.73
CA PHE A 171 -13.37 -7.35 -1.97
C PHE A 171 -14.06 -8.11 -0.85
N GLN A 172 -13.45 -9.18 -0.42
CA GLN A 172 -13.79 -9.86 0.83
C GLN A 172 -12.60 -9.86 1.78
N LEU A 173 -12.89 -9.67 3.05
CA LEU A 173 -11.90 -9.77 4.11
C LEU A 173 -11.53 -11.24 4.32
N LEU A 174 -10.23 -11.54 4.28
CA LEU A 174 -9.70 -12.86 4.60
C LEU A 174 -9.29 -12.95 6.07
N GLU A 175 -8.48 -11.98 6.53
CA GLU A 175 -7.89 -12.03 7.85
C GLU A 175 -7.69 -10.64 8.44
N LYS A 176 -7.63 -10.59 9.78
CA LYS A 176 -7.32 -9.40 10.59
C LYS A 176 -6.21 -9.75 11.56
N TYR A 177 -5.22 -8.86 11.65
CA TYR A 177 -4.09 -9.00 12.57
C TYR A 177 -3.86 -7.72 13.34
N ASP A 178 -3.30 -7.83 14.54
CA ASP A 178 -2.95 -6.74 15.45
C ASP A 178 -1.48 -6.75 15.88
N PHE A 179 -0.66 -7.61 15.26
CA PHE A 179 0.76 -7.74 15.62
C PHE A 179 1.63 -6.58 15.13
N VAL A 180 1.17 -5.81 14.14
CA VAL A 180 1.89 -4.66 13.60
C VAL A 180 1.94 -3.55 14.63
N LYS A 181 3.14 -2.93 14.79
CA LYS A 181 3.37 -1.77 15.64
C LYS A 181 3.85 -0.60 14.77
N ASP A 182 4.76 0.22 15.21
CA ASP A 182 5.24 1.40 14.48
C ASP A 182 4.15 2.52 14.39
N GLY A 183 3.32 2.62 15.44
CA GLY A 183 2.19 3.53 15.46
C GLY A 183 0.98 3.05 14.63
N MET A 184 0.99 1.80 14.19
CA MET A 184 -0.13 1.12 13.51
C MET A 184 -0.89 0.23 14.49
N ASP A 185 -2.18 0.02 14.22
CA ASP A 185 -3.07 -0.73 15.11
C ASP A 185 -3.58 -2.03 14.49
N TYR A 186 -3.62 -2.10 13.16
CA TYR A 186 -4.15 -3.28 12.47
C TYR A 186 -3.48 -3.55 11.13
N PHE A 187 -3.56 -4.81 10.73
CA PHE A 187 -3.27 -5.29 9.39
C PHE A 187 -4.46 -6.12 8.89
N LEU A 188 -5.10 -5.64 7.84
CA LEU A 188 -6.24 -6.28 7.18
C LEU A 188 -5.80 -6.89 5.86
N VAL A 189 -6.26 -8.09 5.57
CA VAL A 189 -5.95 -8.81 4.33
C VAL A 189 -7.24 -9.11 3.57
N PHE A 190 -7.28 -8.70 2.32
CA PHE A 190 -8.42 -8.86 1.43
C PHE A 190 -8.04 -9.65 0.17
N THR A 191 -9.05 -10.22 -0.47
CA THR A 191 -8.98 -10.73 -1.85
C THR A 191 -10.20 -10.26 -2.63
N LYS A 192 -10.13 -10.27 -3.96
CA LYS A 192 -11.29 -9.96 -4.79
C LYS A 192 -12.35 -11.06 -4.68
N LYS A 193 -13.63 -10.65 -4.69
CA LYS A 193 -14.78 -11.57 -4.78
C LYS A 193 -14.85 -12.19 -6.15
#